data_4330678071d0f492601db8ebf4448ebf
#
_entry.id   4330678071d0f492601db8ebf4448ebf
#
_cell.length_a   1.000
_cell.length_b   1.000
_cell.length_c   1.000
_cell.angle_alpha   90.00
_cell.angle_beta   90.00
_cell.angle_gamma   90.00
#
_symmetry.space_group_name_H-M   'P 1'
#
loop_
_entity.id
_entity.type
_entity.pdbx_description
1 polymer ?
#
loop_
_entity_poly.entity_id
_entity_poly.type
_entity_poly.pdbx_seq_one_letter_code
_entity_poly.pdbx_strand_id
1 'polypeptide(L)'
;INSALTELYHKCGYHDYYKFMQYNEPLLLTDSLWGIKYIISDHDIEGCKKDIDAGVINDKSVYLNPYALNLGYRVQDADIENIEAENAFEYQNMLLSTLLGENIQCFKKVDLQKTVLEDGDEFQIKVPEQEHILYGYIYHVIKNAAQTVIFINGKARTTYSRVTSYKTFQIDDPEQSDIATVTLKGNIPNKDELEGVFYYLDMREFRAAIEKLKTEMFQIEDYTEGSVTGTYTATEDNEKLMLTIPYDKGWRIECNGKTVTADADRTFTVLTMNKGENKITMKYISPGFREGAIISLLAILLFVIWQRAEKKRMMKFCGEVHI
;
A
#
# COMPACT_ATOMS: atom_id res chain seq x y z
N ILE A 1 -0.61 -1.15 13.81
CA ILE A 1 -0.82 -1.24 12.35
C ILE A 1 -2.31 -1.26 12.11
N ASN A 2 -2.80 -0.48 11.15
CA ASN A 2 -4.20 -0.50 10.73
C ASN A 2 -4.48 -1.86 10.05
N SER A 3 -5.32 -2.69 10.68
CA SER A 3 -5.61 -4.06 10.18
C SER A 3 -6.28 -4.05 8.80
N ALA A 4 -7.16 -3.08 8.54
CA ALA A 4 -7.82 -2.94 7.25
C ALA A 4 -6.82 -2.64 6.12
N LEU A 5 -5.84 -1.77 6.39
CA LEU A 5 -4.78 -1.47 5.43
C LEU A 5 -3.90 -2.70 5.15
N THR A 6 -3.55 -3.47 6.18
CA THR A 6 -2.76 -4.71 6.02
C THR A 6 -3.53 -5.72 5.18
N GLU A 7 -4.82 -5.89 5.42
CA GLU A 7 -5.68 -6.78 4.64
C GLU A 7 -5.78 -6.34 3.18
N LEU A 8 -5.97 -5.03 2.93
CA LEU A 8 -6.00 -4.48 1.58
C LEU A 8 -4.71 -4.78 0.80
N TYR A 9 -3.56 -4.51 1.39
CA TYR A 9 -2.27 -4.78 0.76
C TYR A 9 -2.06 -6.27 0.50
N HIS A 10 -2.47 -7.13 1.46
CA HIS A 10 -2.44 -8.57 1.25
C HIS A 10 -3.31 -8.98 0.04
N LYS A 11 -4.56 -8.53 -0.03
CA LYS A 11 -5.44 -8.79 -1.18
C LYS A 11 -4.87 -8.30 -2.51
N CYS A 12 -4.10 -7.20 -2.49
CA CYS A 12 -3.39 -6.69 -3.68
C CYS A 12 -2.17 -7.53 -4.10
N GLY A 13 -1.70 -8.47 -3.29
CA GLY A 13 -0.55 -9.32 -3.63
C GLY A 13 0.79 -8.90 -3.02
N TYR A 14 0.79 -7.92 -2.11
CA TYR A 14 1.98 -7.58 -1.35
C TYR A 14 2.23 -8.61 -0.26
N HIS A 15 3.51 -8.80 0.07
CA HIS A 15 3.89 -9.74 1.11
C HIS A 15 3.62 -9.17 2.50
N ASP A 16 2.87 -9.92 3.33
CA ASP A 16 2.69 -9.63 4.74
C ASP A 16 3.41 -10.66 5.62
N TYR A 17 3.95 -10.22 6.73
CA TYR A 17 4.58 -11.06 7.72
C TYR A 17 4.16 -10.64 9.12
N TYR A 18 3.34 -11.44 9.75
CA TYR A 18 2.80 -11.35 11.12
C TYR A 18 2.45 -9.96 11.68
N LYS A 19 3.31 -8.93 11.58
CA LYS A 19 3.11 -7.59 12.13
C LYS A 19 3.56 -6.46 11.21
N PHE A 20 4.02 -6.75 10.03
CA PHE A 20 4.47 -5.74 9.08
C PHE A 20 4.25 -6.21 7.66
N MET A 21 4.15 -5.25 6.78
CA MET A 21 4.13 -5.45 5.35
C MET A 21 5.52 -5.30 4.79
N GLN A 22 5.86 -6.09 3.81
CA GLN A 22 7.13 -6.02 3.14
C GLN A 22 6.91 -5.67 1.66
N TYR A 23 7.47 -4.54 1.24
CA TYR A 23 7.53 -4.17 -0.16
C TYR A 23 8.74 -4.87 -0.78
N ASN A 24 8.50 -5.95 -1.52
CA ASN A 24 9.56 -6.75 -2.13
C ASN A 24 9.75 -6.43 -3.60
N GLU A 25 8.66 -6.29 -4.33
CA GLU A 25 8.62 -6.03 -5.76
C GLU A 25 7.51 -5.03 -6.06
N PRO A 26 7.66 -4.18 -7.08
CA PRO A 26 6.64 -3.24 -7.48
C PRO A 26 5.44 -3.95 -8.11
N LEU A 27 4.24 -3.48 -7.75
CA LEU A 27 2.99 -3.82 -8.39
C LEU A 27 2.45 -2.57 -9.07
N LEU A 28 2.78 -2.36 -10.33
CA LEU A 28 2.63 -1.07 -11.02
C LEU A 28 1.21 -0.48 -10.90
N LEU A 29 0.16 -1.32 -10.96
CA LEU A 29 -1.22 -0.84 -10.83
C LEU A 29 -1.48 -0.26 -9.43
N THR A 30 -1.27 -1.06 -8.38
CA THR A 30 -1.53 -0.62 -7.01
C THR A 30 -0.54 0.43 -6.54
N ASP A 31 0.73 0.36 -6.95
CA ASP A 31 1.72 1.41 -6.69
C ASP A 31 1.27 2.75 -7.28
N SER A 32 0.67 2.72 -8.48
CA SER A 32 0.12 3.92 -9.11
C SER A 32 -1.08 4.47 -8.34
N LEU A 33 -2.02 3.61 -7.93
CA LEU A 33 -3.19 3.99 -7.13
C LEU A 33 -2.79 4.59 -5.77
N TRP A 34 -1.77 4.04 -5.12
CA TRP A 34 -1.31 4.51 -3.80
C TRP A 34 -0.33 5.69 -3.88
N GLY A 35 -0.03 6.18 -5.08
CA GLY A 35 0.86 7.32 -5.29
C GLY A 35 2.33 7.02 -5.04
N ILE A 36 2.76 5.75 -5.13
CA ILE A 36 4.17 5.37 -5.03
C ILE A 36 4.88 5.82 -6.30
N LYS A 37 5.58 6.95 -6.18
CA LYS A 37 6.21 7.64 -7.31
C LYS A 37 7.65 7.22 -7.55
N TYR A 38 8.41 6.95 -6.50
CA TYR A 38 9.82 6.55 -6.60
C TYR A 38 10.02 5.18 -5.97
N ILE A 39 10.74 4.33 -6.67
CA ILE A 39 11.07 2.96 -6.25
C ILE A 39 12.58 2.80 -6.31
N ILE A 40 13.16 2.18 -5.28
CA ILE A 40 14.60 1.89 -5.20
C ILE A 40 14.78 0.39 -5.42
N SER A 41 15.51 0.00 -6.46
CA SER A 41 15.71 -1.41 -6.82
C SER A 41 17.15 -1.69 -7.26
N ASP A 42 17.57 -2.95 -7.06
CA ASP A 42 18.83 -3.52 -7.55
C ASP A 42 18.72 -4.15 -8.94
N HIS A 43 17.54 -4.17 -9.51
CA HIS A 43 17.24 -4.65 -10.85
C HIS A 43 16.30 -3.70 -11.58
N ASP A 44 16.19 -3.84 -12.89
CA ASP A 44 15.30 -3.03 -13.70
C ASP A 44 13.84 -3.35 -13.38
N ILE A 45 12.99 -2.30 -13.40
CA ILE A 45 11.58 -2.38 -13.10
C ILE A 45 10.80 -2.05 -14.37
N GLU A 46 10.09 -3.05 -14.89
CA GLU A 46 9.24 -2.88 -16.04
C GLU A 46 8.12 -1.86 -15.76
N GLY A 47 7.82 -1.02 -16.74
CA GLY A 47 6.83 0.06 -16.62
C GLY A 47 7.31 1.32 -15.90
N CYS A 48 8.48 1.31 -15.26
CA CYS A 48 9.08 2.46 -14.61
C CYS A 48 10.28 3.00 -15.41
N LYS A 49 10.63 4.27 -15.19
CA LYS A 49 11.77 4.91 -15.83
C LYS A 49 12.91 5.06 -14.83
N LYS A 50 14.11 4.59 -15.19
CA LYS A 50 15.30 4.82 -14.36
C LYS A 50 15.59 6.31 -14.27
N ASP A 51 15.63 6.83 -13.05
CA ASP A 51 15.97 8.23 -12.76
C ASP A 51 17.49 8.37 -12.60
N ILE A 52 18.14 8.77 -13.68
CA ILE A 52 19.61 8.90 -13.73
C ILE A 52 20.07 10.07 -12.84
N ASP A 53 19.25 11.13 -12.72
CA ASP A 53 19.59 12.33 -11.95
C ASP A 53 19.52 12.08 -10.43
N ALA A 54 18.68 11.15 -10.00
CA ALA A 54 18.60 10.73 -8.59
C ALA A 54 19.83 9.91 -8.14
N GLY A 55 20.62 9.39 -9.09
CA GLY A 55 21.82 8.62 -8.81
C GLY A 55 21.55 7.23 -8.24
N VAL A 56 22.47 6.75 -7.38
CA VAL A 56 22.44 5.42 -6.78
C VAL A 56 22.39 5.54 -5.25
N ILE A 57 21.49 4.81 -4.62
CA ILE A 57 21.30 4.79 -3.16
C ILE A 57 21.61 3.36 -2.67
N ASN A 58 22.69 3.18 -1.90
CA ASN A 58 23.13 1.87 -1.39
C ASN A 58 23.22 0.80 -2.49
N ASP A 59 23.92 1.12 -3.58
CA ASP A 59 24.11 0.27 -4.77
C ASP A 59 22.82 -0.08 -5.54
N LYS A 60 21.73 0.63 -5.27
CA LYS A 60 20.44 0.47 -5.96
C LYS A 60 20.10 1.70 -6.78
N SER A 61 19.47 1.48 -7.92
CA SER A 61 18.97 2.56 -8.79
C SER A 61 17.61 3.07 -8.31
N VAL A 62 17.32 4.33 -8.62
CA VAL A 62 16.01 4.94 -8.40
C VAL A 62 15.20 4.85 -9.70
N TYR A 63 13.94 4.47 -9.57
CA TYR A 63 12.99 4.36 -10.68
C TYR A 63 11.79 5.26 -10.43
N LEU A 64 11.39 6.00 -11.45
CA LEU A 64 10.20 6.84 -11.46
C LEU A 64 9.02 6.04 -12.03
N ASN A 65 7.94 5.91 -11.24
CA ASN A 65 6.64 5.46 -11.72
C ASN A 65 5.89 6.65 -12.37
N PRO A 66 5.76 6.70 -13.71
CA PRO A 66 5.10 7.81 -14.40
C PRO A 66 3.57 7.81 -14.26
N TYR A 67 3.02 6.74 -13.71
CA TYR A 67 1.60 6.52 -13.56
C TYR A 67 1.08 6.85 -12.15
N ALA A 68 1.97 7.15 -11.20
CA ALA A 68 1.60 7.46 -9.83
C ALA A 68 0.56 8.59 -9.77
N LEU A 69 -0.56 8.32 -9.08
CA LEU A 69 -1.59 9.31 -8.83
C LEU A 69 -1.20 10.24 -7.67
N ASN A 70 -1.91 11.35 -7.53
CA ASN A 70 -1.78 12.22 -6.36
C ASN A 70 -2.38 11.53 -5.11
N LEU A 71 -2.20 12.17 -3.95
CA LEU A 71 -2.71 11.70 -2.65
C LEU A 71 -4.22 11.45 -2.64
N GLY A 72 -4.98 12.07 -3.55
CA GLY A 72 -6.41 11.85 -3.67
C GLY A 72 -6.91 12.09 -5.09
N TYR A 73 -7.98 11.38 -5.42
CA TYR A 73 -8.61 11.44 -6.73
C TYR A 73 -10.09 11.04 -6.64
N ARG A 74 -10.85 11.44 -7.66
CA ARG A 74 -12.26 11.03 -7.79
C ARG A 74 -12.39 9.52 -7.91
N VAL A 75 -13.41 8.98 -7.26
CA VAL A 75 -13.83 7.58 -7.42
C VAL A 75 -15.36 7.49 -7.57
N GLN A 76 -15.82 6.49 -8.32
CA GLN A 76 -17.25 6.22 -8.45
C GLN A 76 -17.77 5.48 -7.22
N ASP A 77 -17.00 4.49 -6.76
CA ASP A 77 -17.27 3.81 -5.51
C ASP A 77 -15.98 3.58 -4.73
N ALA A 78 -16.08 3.58 -3.42
CA ALA A 78 -14.98 3.38 -2.48
C ALA A 78 -15.19 2.14 -1.59
N ASP A 79 -16.11 1.26 -1.93
CA ASP A 79 -16.37 0.03 -1.18
C ASP A 79 -15.39 -1.08 -1.59
N ILE A 80 -14.11 -0.84 -1.30
CA ILE A 80 -13.00 -1.72 -1.66
C ILE A 80 -12.77 -2.83 -0.63
N GLU A 81 -13.32 -2.69 0.57
CA GLU A 81 -13.18 -3.64 1.68
C GLU A 81 -13.92 -4.96 1.39
N ASN A 82 -15.08 -4.86 0.73
CA ASN A 82 -15.98 -5.98 0.46
C ASN A 82 -15.70 -6.70 -0.88
N ILE A 83 -14.60 -6.36 -1.54
CA ILE A 83 -14.19 -7.06 -2.76
C ILE A 83 -13.69 -8.47 -2.38
N GLU A 84 -14.30 -9.48 -3.01
CA GLU A 84 -13.85 -10.88 -2.95
C GLU A 84 -13.34 -11.30 -4.33
N ALA A 85 -12.18 -11.92 -4.39
CA ALA A 85 -11.55 -12.37 -5.64
C ALA A 85 -10.79 -13.69 -5.42
N GLU A 86 -10.62 -14.47 -6.48
CA GLU A 86 -9.91 -15.74 -6.44
C GLU A 86 -8.41 -15.58 -6.17
N ASN A 87 -7.83 -14.46 -6.57
CA ASN A 87 -6.40 -14.18 -6.45
C ASN A 87 -6.12 -12.68 -6.49
N ALA A 88 -4.88 -12.31 -6.21
CA ALA A 88 -4.46 -10.90 -6.12
C ALA A 88 -4.63 -10.10 -7.43
N PHE A 89 -4.49 -10.72 -8.58
CA PHE A 89 -4.62 -10.03 -9.86
C PHE A 89 -6.08 -9.76 -10.22
N GLU A 90 -6.95 -10.74 -9.96
CA GLU A 90 -8.41 -10.52 -10.08
C GLU A 90 -8.91 -9.50 -9.05
N TYR A 91 -8.34 -9.50 -7.84
CA TYR A 91 -8.64 -8.45 -6.87
C TYR A 91 -8.29 -7.06 -7.40
N GLN A 92 -7.12 -6.89 -8.01
CA GLN A 92 -6.70 -5.60 -8.58
C GLN A 92 -7.59 -5.17 -9.77
N ASN A 93 -8.07 -6.10 -10.60
CA ASN A 93 -9.07 -5.82 -11.64
C ASN A 93 -10.38 -5.30 -11.03
N MET A 94 -10.88 -5.99 -10.01
CA MET A 94 -12.12 -5.61 -9.33
C MET A 94 -11.97 -4.29 -8.55
N LEU A 95 -10.82 -4.08 -7.91
CA LEU A 95 -10.48 -2.82 -7.24
C LEU A 95 -10.59 -1.65 -8.21
N LEU A 96 -9.92 -1.74 -9.34
CA LEU A 96 -9.94 -0.68 -10.35
C LEU A 96 -11.33 -0.48 -10.95
N SER A 97 -12.07 -1.59 -11.18
CA SER A 97 -13.45 -1.55 -11.64
C SER A 97 -14.39 -0.85 -10.64
N THR A 98 -14.23 -1.10 -9.35
CA THR A 98 -14.99 -0.43 -8.28
C THR A 98 -14.68 1.07 -8.26
N LEU A 99 -13.41 1.44 -8.27
CA LEU A 99 -12.99 2.85 -8.24
C LEU A 99 -13.52 3.64 -9.45
N LEU A 100 -13.57 3.02 -10.64
CA LEU A 100 -14.03 3.66 -11.88
C LEU A 100 -15.53 3.47 -12.16
N GLY A 101 -16.21 2.53 -11.49
CA GLY A 101 -17.61 2.19 -11.78
C GLY A 101 -17.80 1.50 -13.14
N GLU A 102 -16.75 0.91 -13.69
CA GLU A 102 -16.74 0.25 -15.01
C GLU A 102 -16.09 -1.13 -14.90
N ASN A 103 -16.41 -2.05 -15.79
CA ASN A 103 -15.73 -3.34 -15.84
C ASN A 103 -14.35 -3.20 -16.49
N ILE A 104 -13.30 -3.27 -15.71
CA ILE A 104 -11.91 -3.13 -16.12
C ILE A 104 -11.17 -4.46 -15.95
N GLN A 105 -10.45 -4.89 -16.97
CA GLN A 105 -9.66 -6.12 -17.00
C GLN A 105 -8.24 -5.82 -17.47
N CYS A 106 -7.44 -5.17 -16.60
CA CYS A 106 -6.03 -4.89 -16.89
C CYS A 106 -5.16 -6.13 -16.77
N PHE A 107 -5.38 -6.93 -15.72
CA PHE A 107 -4.69 -8.20 -15.56
C PHE A 107 -5.41 -9.33 -16.30
N LYS A 108 -4.65 -10.07 -17.11
CA LYS A 108 -5.15 -11.20 -17.89
C LYS A 108 -4.30 -12.44 -17.64
N LYS A 109 -4.94 -13.62 -17.63
CA LYS A 109 -4.25 -14.90 -17.46
C LYS A 109 -3.30 -15.17 -18.63
N VAL A 110 -2.17 -15.80 -18.33
CA VAL A 110 -1.20 -16.24 -19.34
C VAL A 110 -1.42 -17.71 -19.72
N ASP A 111 -0.95 -18.10 -20.91
CA ASP A 111 -0.82 -19.50 -21.29
C ASP A 111 0.39 -20.09 -20.53
N LEU A 112 0.14 -21.14 -19.75
CA LEU A 112 1.10 -21.69 -18.81
C LEU A 112 1.28 -23.20 -19.02
N GLN A 113 2.54 -23.64 -19.02
CA GLN A 113 2.88 -25.06 -18.90
C GLN A 113 3.76 -25.28 -17.66
N LYS A 114 3.44 -26.30 -16.86
CA LYS A 114 4.22 -26.69 -15.69
C LYS A 114 4.99 -27.97 -15.99
N THR A 115 6.29 -27.98 -15.67
CA THR A 115 7.16 -29.14 -15.76
C THR A 115 7.77 -29.42 -14.39
N VAL A 116 7.62 -30.62 -13.88
CA VAL A 116 8.24 -31.06 -12.64
C VAL A 116 9.69 -31.47 -12.92
N LEU A 117 10.64 -30.87 -12.21
CA LEU A 117 12.07 -31.14 -12.29
C LEU A 117 12.51 -32.05 -11.14
N GLU A 118 13.71 -32.62 -11.24
CA GLU A 118 14.28 -33.46 -10.18
C GLU A 118 14.49 -32.68 -8.87
N ASP A 119 14.94 -31.41 -8.96
CA ASP A 119 15.27 -30.51 -7.85
C ASP A 119 14.35 -29.29 -7.72
N GLY A 120 13.18 -29.31 -8.35
CA GLY A 120 12.25 -28.17 -8.34
C GLY A 120 11.12 -28.30 -9.34
N ASP A 121 10.50 -27.17 -9.65
CA ASP A 121 9.46 -27.03 -10.68
C ASP A 121 9.82 -25.89 -11.64
N GLU A 122 9.40 -26.01 -12.89
CA GLU A 122 9.52 -24.99 -13.89
C GLU A 122 8.15 -24.65 -14.48
N PHE A 123 7.86 -23.37 -14.58
CA PHE A 123 6.71 -22.83 -15.26
C PHE A 123 7.18 -22.12 -16.54
N GLN A 124 6.61 -22.52 -17.67
CA GLN A 124 6.86 -21.92 -18.99
C GLN A 124 5.66 -21.06 -19.36
N ILE A 125 5.89 -19.78 -19.57
CA ILE A 125 4.87 -18.77 -19.77
C ILE A 125 5.05 -18.22 -21.19
N LYS A 126 4.02 -18.34 -22.03
CA LYS A 126 4.02 -17.70 -23.33
C LYS A 126 3.91 -16.19 -23.17
N VAL A 127 4.90 -15.47 -23.68
CA VAL A 127 4.94 -14.01 -23.64
C VAL A 127 3.84 -13.45 -24.55
N PRO A 128 3.00 -12.51 -24.04
CA PRO A 128 1.97 -11.86 -24.85
C PRO A 128 2.57 -10.98 -25.95
N GLU A 129 1.90 -10.88 -27.10
CA GLU A 129 2.37 -10.05 -28.23
C GLU A 129 2.18 -8.54 -28.00
N GLN A 130 1.16 -8.15 -27.20
CA GLN A 130 0.89 -6.75 -26.88
C GLN A 130 1.83 -6.24 -25.79
N GLU A 131 1.96 -4.91 -25.66
CA GLU A 131 2.73 -4.28 -24.58
C GLU A 131 2.18 -4.67 -23.21
N HIS A 132 3.00 -5.27 -22.39
CA HIS A 132 2.60 -5.90 -21.15
C HIS A 132 3.70 -5.83 -20.07
N ILE A 133 3.34 -6.23 -18.85
CA ILE A 133 4.27 -6.59 -17.78
C ILE A 133 3.81 -7.91 -17.21
N LEU A 134 4.70 -8.90 -17.18
CA LEU A 134 4.41 -10.19 -16.59
C LEU A 134 4.59 -10.18 -15.08
N TYR A 135 3.66 -10.81 -14.37
CA TYR A 135 3.69 -10.99 -12.92
C TYR A 135 3.37 -12.42 -12.54
N GLY A 136 3.91 -12.83 -11.42
CA GLY A 136 3.56 -14.10 -10.84
C GLY A 136 3.82 -14.18 -9.34
N TYR A 137 3.21 -15.15 -8.72
CA TYR A 137 3.58 -15.64 -7.40
C TYR A 137 3.33 -17.14 -7.32
N ILE A 138 4.05 -17.77 -6.43
CA ILE A 138 3.89 -19.20 -6.18
C ILE A 138 3.13 -19.36 -4.87
N TYR A 139 1.98 -20.00 -4.96
CA TYR A 139 1.20 -20.36 -3.79
C TYR A 139 1.69 -21.70 -3.26
N HIS A 140 2.27 -21.66 -2.08
CA HIS A 140 2.71 -22.88 -1.40
C HIS A 140 2.71 -22.66 0.11
N VAL A 141 2.01 -23.53 0.81
CA VAL A 141 2.02 -23.59 2.27
C VAL A 141 3.31 -24.30 2.71
N ILE A 142 4.39 -23.53 2.80
CA ILE A 142 5.67 -24.06 3.28
C ILE A 142 5.65 -24.09 4.81
N LYS A 143 5.25 -25.19 5.40
CA LYS A 143 5.50 -25.47 6.81
C LYS A 143 6.96 -25.90 6.95
N ASN A 144 7.82 -25.08 7.54
CA ASN A 144 9.25 -25.33 7.82
C ASN A 144 10.18 -25.35 6.59
N ALA A 145 10.02 -24.43 5.64
CA ALA A 145 10.84 -24.46 4.46
C ALA A 145 12.27 -24.00 4.67
N ALA A 146 13.19 -24.77 4.14
CA ALA A 146 14.47 -24.28 3.65
C ALA A 146 14.21 -23.24 2.53
N GLN A 147 15.18 -22.37 2.32
CA GLN A 147 15.08 -21.32 1.31
C GLN A 147 14.84 -21.91 -0.09
N THR A 148 13.76 -21.47 -0.73
CA THR A 148 13.49 -21.76 -2.13
C THR A 148 13.87 -20.53 -2.94
N VAL A 149 14.69 -20.70 -3.96
CA VAL A 149 15.11 -19.60 -4.84
C VAL A 149 14.27 -19.65 -6.11
N ILE A 150 13.73 -18.48 -6.48
CA ILE A 150 13.02 -18.27 -7.74
C ILE A 150 14.03 -17.76 -8.76
N PHE A 151 14.09 -18.45 -9.90
CA PHE A 151 14.86 -18.05 -11.08
C PHE A 151 13.90 -17.60 -12.17
N ILE A 152 14.17 -16.46 -12.77
CA ILE A 152 13.46 -15.93 -13.94
C ILE A 152 14.43 -15.97 -15.11
N ASN A 153 14.06 -16.65 -16.18
CA ASN A 153 14.91 -16.86 -17.38
C ASN A 153 16.34 -17.30 -17.02
N GLY A 154 16.45 -18.20 -16.03
CA GLY A 154 17.72 -18.74 -15.53
C GLY A 154 18.50 -17.82 -14.59
N LYS A 155 18.08 -16.59 -14.33
CA LYS A 155 18.70 -15.65 -13.38
C LYS A 155 17.99 -15.71 -12.01
N ALA A 156 18.75 -15.80 -10.91
CA ALA A 156 18.15 -15.76 -9.56
C ALA A 156 17.50 -14.40 -9.30
N ARG A 157 16.24 -14.41 -8.85
CA ARG A 157 15.46 -13.19 -8.63
C ARG A 157 15.18 -12.94 -7.16
N THR A 158 14.57 -13.88 -6.49
CA THR A 158 14.13 -13.72 -5.11
C THR A 158 14.16 -15.04 -4.37
N THR A 159 14.14 -14.97 -3.04
CA THR A 159 14.14 -16.16 -2.18
C THR A 159 12.84 -16.22 -1.40
N TYR A 160 12.16 -17.33 -1.45
CA TYR A 160 11.02 -17.64 -0.61
C TYR A 160 11.48 -18.37 0.65
N SER A 161 11.18 -17.80 1.82
CA SER A 161 11.40 -18.46 3.09
C SER A 161 10.15 -18.27 3.95
N ARG A 162 9.50 -19.34 4.39
CA ARG A 162 8.30 -19.31 5.25
C ARG A 162 7.18 -18.44 4.69
N VAL A 163 6.90 -18.54 3.40
CA VAL A 163 5.85 -17.74 2.75
C VAL A 163 4.49 -18.30 3.14
N THR A 164 3.75 -17.54 3.93
CA THR A 164 2.35 -17.80 4.31
C THR A 164 1.37 -16.90 3.58
N SER A 165 1.88 -15.96 2.78
CA SER A 165 1.11 -14.98 2.02
C SER A 165 1.67 -14.81 0.61
N TYR A 166 1.02 -13.99 -0.19
CA TYR A 166 1.51 -13.65 -1.52
C TYR A 166 2.90 -13.01 -1.46
N LYS A 167 3.74 -13.32 -2.41
CA LYS A 167 5.00 -12.64 -2.68
C LYS A 167 5.12 -12.51 -4.18
N THR A 168 4.41 -11.52 -4.70
CA THR A 168 4.37 -11.25 -6.13
C THR A 168 5.73 -10.74 -6.61
N PHE A 169 6.12 -11.11 -7.81
CA PHE A 169 7.32 -10.66 -8.50
C PHE A 169 7.02 -10.35 -9.96
N GLN A 170 7.80 -9.44 -10.55
CA GLN A 170 7.82 -9.20 -11.99
C GLN A 170 8.63 -10.29 -12.69
N ILE A 171 8.25 -10.60 -13.92
CA ILE A 171 8.92 -11.58 -14.78
C ILE A 171 9.40 -10.83 -16.01
N ASP A 172 10.72 -10.75 -16.16
CA ASP A 172 11.34 -10.11 -17.32
C ASP A 172 11.08 -10.92 -18.59
N ASP A 173 10.87 -10.24 -19.69
CA ASP A 173 10.79 -10.91 -20.99
C ASP A 173 12.13 -11.56 -21.35
N PRO A 174 12.12 -12.76 -21.93
CA PRO A 174 13.35 -13.40 -22.37
C PRO A 174 13.92 -12.71 -23.61
N GLU A 175 15.24 -12.57 -23.68
CA GLU A 175 15.93 -11.85 -24.77
C GLU A 175 15.80 -12.51 -26.14
N GLN A 176 15.61 -13.84 -26.19
CA GLN A 176 15.69 -14.64 -27.43
C GLN A 176 14.58 -15.68 -27.60
N SER A 177 13.50 -15.55 -26.87
CA SER A 177 12.40 -16.52 -26.86
C SER A 177 11.06 -15.81 -26.68
N ASP A 178 9.99 -16.43 -27.10
CA ASP A 178 8.62 -16.05 -26.75
C ASP A 178 8.08 -16.82 -25.52
N ILE A 179 8.96 -17.55 -24.83
CA ILE A 179 8.65 -18.30 -23.61
C ILE A 179 9.52 -17.78 -22.47
N ALA A 180 8.90 -17.14 -21.49
CA ALA A 180 9.52 -16.82 -20.23
C ALA A 180 9.49 -18.04 -19.27
N THR A 181 10.56 -18.23 -18.50
CA THR A 181 10.65 -19.34 -17.57
C THR A 181 10.74 -18.86 -16.11
N VAL A 182 9.96 -19.48 -15.24
CA VAL A 182 10.05 -19.30 -13.79
C VAL A 182 10.39 -20.67 -13.18
N THR A 183 11.60 -20.79 -12.65
CA THR A 183 12.10 -22.06 -12.09
C THR A 183 12.26 -21.91 -10.57
N LEU A 184 11.71 -22.85 -9.81
CA LEU A 184 11.92 -22.94 -8.37
C LEU A 184 12.98 -23.99 -8.09
N LYS A 185 13.99 -23.63 -7.30
CA LYS A 185 15.05 -24.55 -6.85
C LYS A 185 15.20 -24.50 -5.33
N GLY A 186 15.41 -25.67 -4.73
CA GLY A 186 15.63 -25.80 -3.29
C GLY A 186 14.86 -26.94 -2.66
N ASN A 187 14.86 -27.00 -1.33
CA ASN A 187 14.13 -28.03 -0.61
C ASN A 187 12.63 -27.67 -0.55
N ILE A 188 11.86 -28.17 -1.50
CA ILE A 188 10.41 -27.96 -1.62
C ILE A 188 9.74 -29.22 -1.05
N PRO A 189 9.07 -29.11 0.13
CA PRO A 189 8.31 -30.19 0.68
C PRO A 189 7.11 -30.49 -0.14
N ASN A 190 6.49 -31.14 -0.67
CA ASN A 190 5.24 -31.31 -1.44
C ASN A 190 5.28 -30.65 -2.82
N LYS A 191 6.21 -31.05 -3.67
CA LYS A 191 6.35 -30.55 -5.06
C LYS A 191 5.06 -30.62 -5.86
N ASP A 192 4.23 -31.63 -5.64
CA ASP A 192 2.99 -31.86 -6.37
C ASP A 192 1.89 -30.83 -6.06
N GLU A 193 2.01 -30.10 -4.93
CA GLU A 193 1.03 -29.12 -4.46
C GLU A 193 1.41 -27.68 -4.82
N LEU A 194 2.54 -27.44 -5.52
CA LEU A 194 2.95 -26.12 -5.94
C LEU A 194 2.05 -25.59 -7.04
N GLU A 195 1.38 -24.50 -6.75
CA GLU A 195 0.58 -23.76 -7.74
C GLU A 195 1.21 -22.40 -8.02
N GLY A 196 1.47 -22.13 -9.29
CA GLY A 196 1.87 -20.83 -9.77
C GLY A 196 0.68 -20.06 -10.31
N VAL A 197 0.53 -18.80 -9.90
CA VAL A 197 -0.47 -17.88 -10.42
C VAL A 197 0.25 -16.82 -11.23
N PHE A 198 -0.01 -16.77 -12.54
CA PHE A 198 0.69 -15.90 -13.46
C PHE A 198 -0.28 -15.13 -14.33
N TYR A 199 -0.05 -13.84 -14.41
CA TYR A 199 -0.85 -12.88 -15.18
C TYR A 199 0.06 -11.90 -15.90
N TYR A 200 -0.46 -11.25 -16.91
CA TYR A 200 0.14 -10.05 -17.46
C TYR A 200 -0.74 -8.83 -17.25
N LEU A 201 -0.12 -7.70 -17.01
CA LEU A 201 -0.76 -6.40 -17.01
C LEU A 201 -0.76 -5.89 -18.45
N ASP A 202 -1.94 -5.76 -19.08
CA ASP A 202 -2.09 -5.12 -20.38
C ASP A 202 -1.87 -3.61 -20.23
N MET A 203 -0.76 -3.12 -20.75
CA MET A 203 -0.33 -1.73 -20.57
C MET A 203 -1.25 -0.71 -21.24
N ARG A 204 -1.98 -1.11 -22.29
CA ARG A 204 -2.96 -0.26 -22.94
C ARG A 204 -4.19 -0.04 -22.05
N GLU A 205 -4.76 -1.13 -21.54
CA GLU A 205 -5.92 -1.08 -20.63
C GLU A 205 -5.57 -0.36 -19.33
N PHE A 206 -4.39 -0.68 -18.76
CA PHE A 206 -3.89 -0.03 -17.56
C PHE A 206 -3.75 1.49 -17.75
N ARG A 207 -3.07 1.95 -18.80
CA ARG A 207 -2.89 3.39 -19.06
C ARG A 207 -4.24 4.09 -19.26
N ALA A 208 -5.15 3.48 -20.01
CA ALA A 208 -6.47 4.05 -20.22
C ALA A 208 -7.25 4.24 -18.90
N ALA A 209 -7.16 3.28 -17.99
CA ALA A 209 -7.81 3.35 -16.68
C ALA A 209 -7.16 4.40 -15.77
N ILE A 210 -5.81 4.44 -15.69
CA ILE A 210 -5.09 5.45 -14.90
C ILE A 210 -5.35 6.86 -15.39
N GLU A 211 -5.39 7.10 -16.70
CA GLU A 211 -5.69 8.43 -17.27
C GLU A 211 -7.10 8.91 -16.88
N LYS A 212 -8.10 8.01 -16.76
CA LYS A 212 -9.42 8.39 -16.22
C LYS A 212 -9.33 8.88 -14.77
N LEU A 213 -8.55 8.22 -13.90
CA LEU A 213 -8.37 8.63 -12.51
C LEU A 213 -7.55 9.93 -12.38
N LYS A 214 -6.71 10.25 -13.36
CA LYS A 214 -5.92 11.50 -13.36
C LYS A 214 -6.73 12.76 -13.71
N THR A 215 -7.94 12.63 -14.21
CA THR A 215 -8.72 13.80 -14.65
C THR A 215 -9.10 14.72 -13.51
N GLU A 216 -9.37 14.18 -12.34
CA GLU A 216 -9.85 14.91 -11.17
C GLU A 216 -9.08 14.47 -9.93
N MET A 217 -7.97 15.17 -9.65
CA MET A 217 -7.07 14.85 -8.54
C MET A 217 -7.02 15.97 -7.52
N PHE A 218 -6.87 15.60 -6.26
CA PHE A 218 -6.57 16.50 -5.16
C PHE A 218 -5.19 17.13 -5.35
N GLN A 219 -5.13 18.45 -5.35
CA GLN A 219 -3.90 19.22 -5.48
C GLN A 219 -3.40 19.64 -4.11
N ILE A 220 -2.26 19.08 -3.68
CA ILE A 220 -1.64 19.42 -2.40
C ILE A 220 -1.03 20.81 -2.51
N GLU A 221 -1.39 21.72 -1.58
CA GLU A 221 -0.81 23.04 -1.43
C GLU A 221 0.27 23.06 -0.34
N ASP A 222 0.03 22.38 0.77
CA ASP A 222 0.95 22.31 1.91
C ASP A 222 0.78 21.01 2.68
N TYR A 223 1.86 20.50 3.25
CA TYR A 223 1.83 19.31 4.11
C TYR A 223 2.91 19.34 5.19
N THR A 224 2.59 18.73 6.33
CA THR A 224 3.50 18.46 7.45
C THR A 224 3.23 17.05 7.98
N GLU A 225 4.00 16.57 8.96
CA GLU A 225 3.81 15.25 9.56
C GLU A 225 2.39 14.98 10.12
N GLY A 226 1.61 15.99 10.37
CA GLY A 226 0.25 15.84 10.93
C GLY A 226 -0.79 16.71 10.24
N SER A 227 -0.49 17.29 9.09
CA SER A 227 -1.43 18.17 8.39
C SER A 227 -1.25 18.09 6.88
N VAL A 228 -2.36 18.09 6.16
CA VAL A 228 -2.42 18.21 4.71
C VAL A 228 -3.44 19.27 4.35
N THR A 229 -3.08 20.21 3.48
CA THR A 229 -3.98 21.20 2.91
C THR A 229 -3.88 21.16 1.39
N GLY A 230 -5.00 21.28 0.71
CA GLY A 230 -5.04 21.32 -0.75
C GLY A 230 -6.43 21.64 -1.27
N THR A 231 -6.54 21.60 -2.59
CA THR A 231 -7.77 21.90 -3.31
C THR A 231 -8.21 20.70 -4.17
N TYR A 232 -9.52 20.57 -4.30
CA TYR A 232 -10.16 19.60 -5.17
C TYR A 232 -11.35 20.26 -5.88
N THR A 233 -11.43 20.13 -7.20
CA THR A 233 -12.55 20.68 -7.98
C THR A 233 -13.48 19.56 -8.38
N ALA A 234 -14.65 19.50 -7.74
CA ALA A 234 -15.70 18.53 -8.08
C ALA A 234 -16.52 19.02 -9.28
N THR A 235 -16.83 18.13 -10.20
CA THR A 235 -17.62 18.42 -11.42
C THR A 235 -19.12 18.32 -11.18
N GLU A 236 -19.54 17.56 -10.16
CA GLU A 236 -20.92 17.37 -9.76
C GLU A 236 -21.09 17.35 -8.24
N ASP A 237 -22.33 17.45 -7.77
CA ASP A 237 -22.64 17.32 -6.34
C ASP A 237 -22.60 15.85 -5.89
N ASN A 238 -22.19 15.64 -4.64
CA ASN A 238 -22.03 14.33 -4.01
C ASN A 238 -20.94 13.45 -4.63
N GLU A 239 -19.96 14.06 -5.28
CA GLU A 239 -18.80 13.38 -5.83
C GLU A 239 -17.92 12.81 -4.72
N LYS A 240 -17.43 11.59 -4.89
CA LYS A 240 -16.53 10.95 -3.90
C LYS A 240 -15.08 11.26 -4.22
N LEU A 241 -14.40 11.90 -3.26
CA LEU A 241 -12.96 12.04 -3.24
C LEU A 241 -12.37 11.01 -2.29
N MET A 242 -11.60 10.06 -2.79
CA MET A 242 -10.81 9.15 -1.99
C MET A 242 -9.40 9.71 -1.82
N LEU A 243 -8.98 9.90 -0.58
CA LEU A 243 -7.59 10.24 -0.21
C LEU A 243 -6.90 8.95 0.23
N THR A 244 -5.74 8.63 -0.32
CA THR A 244 -4.94 7.45 0.05
C THR A 244 -4.28 7.58 1.42
N ILE A 245 -4.94 8.30 2.30
CA ILE A 245 -4.63 8.44 3.72
C ILE A 245 -5.52 7.46 4.48
N PRO A 246 -4.96 6.54 5.28
CA PRO A 246 -5.75 5.61 6.08
C PRO A 246 -6.78 6.34 6.95
N TYR A 247 -8.00 5.83 6.98
CA TYR A 247 -9.04 6.38 7.86
C TYR A 247 -8.64 6.22 9.32
N ASP A 248 -8.74 7.31 10.07
CA ASP A 248 -8.54 7.33 11.53
C ASP A 248 -9.39 8.41 12.17
N LYS A 249 -9.95 8.12 13.36
CA LYS A 249 -10.78 9.05 14.14
C LYS A 249 -10.03 10.29 14.62
N GLY A 250 -8.71 10.28 14.58
CA GLY A 250 -7.84 11.41 14.91
C GLY A 250 -7.82 12.51 13.86
N TRP A 251 -8.20 12.23 12.63
CA TRP A 251 -8.28 13.23 11.59
C TRP A 251 -9.39 14.26 11.86
N ARG A 252 -9.03 15.53 11.86
CA ARG A 252 -9.93 16.67 11.86
C ARG A 252 -9.93 17.27 10.48
N ILE A 253 -11.07 17.19 9.80
CA ILE A 253 -11.18 17.55 8.38
C ILE A 253 -12.09 18.75 8.26
N GLU A 254 -11.63 19.75 7.54
CA GLU A 254 -12.40 20.95 7.19
C GLU A 254 -12.46 21.07 5.66
N CYS A 255 -13.64 21.35 5.14
CA CYS A 255 -13.87 21.68 3.74
C CYS A 255 -14.49 23.08 3.67
N ASN A 256 -13.82 24.01 2.98
CA ASN A 256 -14.24 25.41 2.86
C ASN A 256 -14.52 26.06 4.24
N GLY A 257 -13.67 25.76 5.25
CA GLY A 257 -13.78 26.27 6.62
C GLY A 257 -14.91 25.64 7.46
N LYS A 258 -15.58 24.61 6.97
CA LYS A 258 -16.59 23.86 7.73
C LYS A 258 -16.07 22.47 8.04
N THR A 259 -16.28 22.03 9.28
CA THR A 259 -15.92 20.65 9.67
C THR A 259 -16.77 19.65 8.87
N VAL A 260 -16.12 18.65 8.29
CA VAL A 260 -16.72 17.53 7.60
C VAL A 260 -16.24 16.20 8.20
N THR A 261 -17.03 15.16 8.05
CA THR A 261 -16.67 13.80 8.46
C THR A 261 -16.40 12.96 7.22
N ALA A 262 -15.33 12.16 7.29
CA ALA A 262 -15.11 11.11 6.29
C ALA A 262 -16.09 9.95 6.51
N ASP A 263 -16.33 9.19 5.47
CA ASP A 263 -17.11 7.96 5.56
C ASP A 263 -16.45 7.01 6.56
N ALA A 264 -17.23 6.54 7.53
CA ALA A 264 -16.73 5.60 8.54
C ALA A 264 -16.54 4.20 7.92
N ASP A 265 -15.71 3.40 8.58
CA ASP A 265 -15.47 1.99 8.24
C ASP A 265 -14.86 1.76 6.84
N ARG A 266 -14.13 2.75 6.31
CA ARG A 266 -13.33 2.64 5.09
C ARG A 266 -11.85 2.46 5.41
N THR A 267 -11.13 1.78 4.54
CA THR A 267 -9.65 1.65 4.67
C THR A 267 -8.98 2.99 4.47
N PHE A 268 -9.44 3.77 3.49
CA PHE A 268 -8.94 5.11 3.20
C PHE A 268 -9.95 6.20 3.60
N THR A 269 -9.47 7.42 3.67
CA THR A 269 -10.31 8.59 3.96
C THR A 269 -11.12 8.97 2.72
N VAL A 270 -12.43 8.83 2.78
CA VAL A 270 -13.37 9.17 1.70
C VAL A 270 -14.22 10.36 2.12
N LEU A 271 -14.30 11.36 1.24
CA LEU A 271 -15.08 12.57 1.46
C LEU A 271 -16.11 12.75 0.35
N THR A 272 -17.30 13.21 0.73
CA THR A 272 -18.33 13.62 -0.24
C THR A 272 -18.20 15.11 -0.52
N MET A 273 -17.99 15.46 -1.79
CA MET A 273 -17.70 16.82 -2.25
C MET A 273 -18.92 17.44 -2.93
N ASN A 274 -19.07 18.74 -2.78
CA ASN A 274 -20.04 19.53 -3.55
C ASN A 274 -19.38 20.07 -4.82
N LYS A 275 -20.19 20.28 -5.86
CA LYS A 275 -19.72 20.84 -7.11
C LYS A 275 -18.95 22.16 -6.92
N GLY A 276 -17.85 22.30 -7.65
CA GLY A 276 -16.95 23.45 -7.63
C GLY A 276 -15.68 23.21 -6.83
N GLU A 277 -14.97 24.29 -6.53
CA GLU A 277 -13.71 24.25 -5.81
C GLU A 277 -13.92 24.00 -4.32
N ASN A 278 -13.22 22.99 -3.79
CA ASN A 278 -13.26 22.58 -2.40
C ASN A 278 -11.85 22.68 -1.81
N LYS A 279 -11.66 23.62 -0.87
CA LYS A 279 -10.42 23.72 -0.09
C LYS A 279 -10.51 22.82 1.13
N ILE A 280 -9.64 21.81 1.18
CA ILE A 280 -9.64 20.77 2.20
C ILE A 280 -8.42 20.95 3.10
N THR A 281 -8.62 20.94 4.41
CA THR A 281 -7.56 20.93 5.42
C THR A 281 -7.79 19.76 6.35
N MET A 282 -6.77 18.91 6.50
CA MET A 282 -6.76 17.78 7.43
C MET A 282 -5.68 17.98 8.47
N LYS A 283 -6.02 17.80 9.76
CA LYS A 283 -5.09 17.84 10.89
C LYS A 283 -5.28 16.62 11.76
N TYR A 284 -4.19 15.93 12.07
CA TYR A 284 -4.23 14.75 12.91
C TYR A 284 -3.99 15.09 14.37
N ILE A 285 -4.89 14.61 15.22
CA ILE A 285 -4.74 14.67 16.68
C ILE A 285 -4.98 13.26 17.19
N SER A 286 -3.96 12.64 17.77
CA SER A 286 -4.07 11.27 18.28
C SER A 286 -5.26 11.14 19.25
N PRO A 287 -6.13 10.14 19.08
CA PRO A 287 -7.21 9.86 20.01
C PRO A 287 -6.66 9.68 21.44
N GLY A 288 -7.33 10.28 22.42
CA GLY A 288 -6.90 10.25 23.82
C GLY A 288 -5.80 11.25 24.20
N PHE A 289 -5.21 11.98 23.24
CA PHE A 289 -4.15 12.96 23.55
C PHE A 289 -4.63 14.10 24.47
N ARG A 290 -5.82 14.65 24.19
CA ARG A 290 -6.40 15.73 25.01
C ARG A 290 -6.71 15.27 26.41
N GLU A 291 -7.34 14.11 26.54
CA GLU A 291 -7.69 13.48 27.82
C GLU A 291 -6.43 13.16 28.61
N GLY A 292 -5.42 12.58 27.99
CA GLY A 292 -4.13 12.30 28.63
C GLY A 292 -3.41 13.57 29.07
N ALA A 293 -3.43 14.62 28.28
CA ALA A 293 -2.84 15.90 28.63
C ALA A 293 -3.54 16.54 29.85
N ILE A 294 -4.87 16.51 29.89
CA ILE A 294 -5.66 17.01 31.04
C ILE A 294 -5.32 16.21 32.32
N ILE A 295 -5.32 14.89 32.25
CA ILE A 295 -4.98 14.01 33.39
C ILE A 295 -3.56 14.33 33.88
N SER A 296 -2.60 14.48 32.96
CA SER A 296 -1.22 14.79 33.31
C SER A 296 -1.09 16.16 34.03
N LEU A 297 -1.79 17.18 33.51
CA LEU A 297 -1.81 18.51 34.13
C LEU A 297 -2.43 18.47 35.52
N LEU A 298 -3.53 17.74 35.70
CA LEU A 298 -4.17 17.55 37.00
C LEU A 298 -3.24 16.81 37.97
N ALA A 299 -2.56 15.77 37.55
CA ALA A 299 -1.60 15.03 38.36
C ALA A 299 -0.43 15.92 38.83
N ILE A 300 0.12 16.74 37.94
CA ILE A 300 1.16 17.73 38.25
C ILE A 300 0.64 18.74 39.30
N LEU A 301 -0.56 19.25 39.08
CA LEU A 301 -1.16 20.21 40.05
C LEU A 301 -1.33 19.60 41.42
N LEU A 302 -1.88 18.40 41.53
CA LEU A 302 -2.05 17.66 42.76
C LEU A 302 -0.71 17.39 43.46
N PHE A 303 0.32 17.03 42.71
CA PHE A 303 1.66 16.80 43.20
C PHE A 303 2.26 18.09 43.82
N VAL A 304 2.11 19.23 43.13
CA VAL A 304 2.56 20.52 43.68
C VAL A 304 1.81 20.92 44.94
N ILE A 305 0.50 20.68 44.99
CA ILE A 305 -0.31 20.95 46.19
C ILE A 305 0.16 20.07 47.34
N TRP A 306 0.36 18.77 47.07
CA TRP A 306 0.86 17.82 48.08
C TRP A 306 2.23 18.24 48.64
N GLN A 307 3.19 18.56 47.78
CA GLN A 307 4.52 19.04 48.19
C GLN A 307 4.44 20.30 49.08
N ARG A 308 3.57 21.25 48.70
CA ARG A 308 3.39 22.47 49.49
C ARG A 308 2.77 22.17 50.88
N ALA A 309 1.82 21.25 50.91
CA ALA A 309 1.20 20.81 52.20
C ALA A 309 2.21 20.10 53.08
N GLU A 310 3.04 19.21 52.52
CA GLU A 310 4.10 18.50 53.24
C GLU A 310 5.14 19.46 53.81
N LYS A 311 5.60 20.43 53.01
CA LYS A 311 6.53 21.48 53.50
C LYS A 311 5.94 22.30 54.62
N LYS A 312 4.64 22.65 54.57
CA LYS A 312 3.97 23.35 55.68
C LYS A 312 3.87 22.48 56.94
N ARG A 313 3.61 21.16 56.83
CA ARG A 313 3.60 20.23 57.98
C ARG A 313 4.97 20.14 58.61
N MET A 314 6.05 19.99 57.85
CA MET A 314 7.42 19.93 58.38
C MET A 314 7.84 21.21 59.05
N MET A 315 7.48 22.40 58.51
CA MET A 315 7.78 23.68 59.18
C MET A 315 7.02 23.85 60.52
N LYS A 316 5.78 23.36 60.66
CA LYS A 316 5.06 23.33 61.91
C LYS A 316 5.73 22.42 62.96
N PHE A 317 6.14 21.21 62.51
CA PHE A 317 6.80 20.25 63.37
C PHE A 317 8.16 20.76 63.88
N CYS A 318 8.96 21.42 63.07
CA CYS A 318 10.22 22.04 63.49
C CYS A 318 10.03 23.27 64.38
N GLY A 319 8.89 23.97 64.26
CA GLY A 319 8.58 25.11 65.16
C GLY A 319 8.09 24.71 66.58
N GLU A 320 7.55 23.50 66.74
CA GLU A 320 7.10 22.96 68.05
C GLU A 320 8.21 22.26 68.87
N VAL A 321 9.39 22.01 68.26
CA VAL A 321 10.55 21.37 68.94
C VAL A 321 11.51 22.38 69.52
N HIS A 322 11.25 23.70 69.44
CA HIS A 322 12.07 24.78 70.00
C HIS A 322 11.38 25.56 71.16
N ILE A 323 10.58 24.88 71.97
CA ILE A 323 10.11 25.43 73.25
C ILE A 323 10.56 24.53 74.41
#